data_dd167157147e0d730d8fab7bd04dc3eb
#
_entry.id   dd167157147e0d730d8fab7bd04dc3eb
#
_cell.length_a   1.000
_cell.length_b   1.000
_cell.length_c   1.000
_cell.angle_alpha   90.00
_cell.angle_beta   90.00
_cell.angle_gamma   90.00
#
_symmetry.space_group_name_H-M   'P 1'
#
loop_
_entity.id
_entity.type
_entity.pdbx_description
1 polymer ?
#
loop_
_entity_poly.entity_id
_entity_poly.type
_entity_poly.pdbx_seq_one_letter_code
_entity_poly.pdbx_strand_id
1 'polypeptide(L)'
;LYDIEPLVRSHFHPDDSAKILEHFSLSGLRRQKKDRHIDFALECRSRLFGSEYRWTAFNSTLLAQSDGYHQIILTLRDIHEDKLKELREQQALQEAFDAAKAANMAKNEFLSRMSHDIRTPMNAIMGMTAIAGKYLDDKDRIQDCLAKITTASNHLLNLINEVLDMAKIESGKLNLLEEDFSISAMLQELLDLINPQLLVKKHHFTLTKAPELRDNVLGDKLRLKQLLLNILANAIKYTPPYGSISLEVRETHSRLHDTIGYEFIITDNGIGMDSEFAAKIFEPFARASDSRTSEIEGTGLGMTIALNIARMMNGTIDVQSTLGKGSAFKATVYLRPHQQIRSSKASAPAAGIDSLQEISCRGKQVLLVEDNELNLEIAVELLKYAGLNITTAKNGLEGLDKFKAAPPGTYALILMDIQMPVMNGLEAAKAIRALPVNDAQTVPIVAMTANAFPEDIAATLQAGMNEHLSKPIDLEQFHSILQKWCQ
;
A
#
# COMPACT_ATOMS: atom_id res chain seq x y z
N LEU A 1 41.89 21.36 -58.31
CA LEU A 1 41.31 20.58 -57.23
C LEU A 1 41.80 19.16 -57.35
N TYR A 2 42.60 18.68 -56.44
CA TYR A 2 42.92 17.25 -56.34
C TYR A 2 41.59 16.51 -56.10
N ASP A 3 41.42 15.36 -56.74
CA ASP A 3 40.26 14.50 -56.53
C ASP A 3 40.34 13.95 -55.10
N ILE A 4 39.52 14.48 -54.20
CA ILE A 4 39.47 14.08 -52.78
C ILE A 4 38.55 12.86 -52.57
N GLU A 5 37.80 12.46 -53.58
CA GLU A 5 36.84 11.38 -53.50
C GLU A 5 37.47 10.04 -53.05
N PRO A 6 38.63 9.61 -53.63
CA PRO A 6 39.27 8.37 -53.17
C PRO A 6 39.71 8.42 -51.73
N LEU A 7 40.20 9.59 -51.24
CA LEU A 7 40.62 9.77 -49.85
C LEU A 7 39.41 9.70 -48.90
N VAL A 8 38.34 10.37 -49.26
CA VAL A 8 37.11 10.37 -48.45
C VAL A 8 36.52 8.95 -48.38
N ARG A 9 36.40 8.27 -49.51
CA ARG A 9 35.86 6.90 -49.54
C ARG A 9 36.73 5.89 -48.80
N SER A 10 38.07 6.08 -48.72
CA SER A 10 38.98 5.16 -48.03
C SER A 10 39.03 5.36 -46.51
N HIS A 11 38.83 6.57 -46.02
CA HIS A 11 39.07 6.92 -44.63
C HIS A 11 37.81 7.26 -43.82
N PHE A 12 36.72 7.60 -44.48
CA PHE A 12 35.48 7.97 -43.77
C PHE A 12 34.40 6.89 -43.94
N HIS A 13 33.53 6.84 -42.96
CA HIS A 13 32.42 5.90 -43.01
C HIS A 13 31.50 6.18 -44.21
N PRO A 14 30.97 5.16 -44.91
CA PRO A 14 30.15 5.35 -46.10
C PRO A 14 28.99 6.32 -45.90
N ASP A 15 28.28 6.25 -44.75
CA ASP A 15 27.11 7.12 -44.44
C ASP A 15 27.54 8.60 -44.31
N ASP A 16 28.76 8.87 -43.88
CA ASP A 16 29.28 10.23 -43.65
C ASP A 16 29.98 10.79 -44.88
N SER A 17 30.47 9.93 -45.77
CA SER A 17 31.24 10.28 -46.96
C SER A 17 30.50 11.22 -47.92
N ALA A 18 29.17 11.02 -48.08
CA ALA A 18 28.36 11.84 -48.97
C ALA A 18 28.32 13.32 -48.52
N LYS A 19 28.18 13.57 -47.23
CA LYS A 19 28.17 14.93 -46.64
C LYS A 19 29.53 15.65 -46.82
N ILE A 20 30.59 14.89 -46.64
CA ILE A 20 31.96 15.43 -46.82
C ILE A 20 32.22 15.77 -48.29
N LEU A 21 31.89 14.88 -49.23
CA LEU A 21 32.03 15.12 -50.64
C LEU A 21 31.15 16.29 -51.15
N GLU A 22 29.93 16.42 -50.65
CA GLU A 22 29.06 17.55 -50.97
C GLU A 22 29.70 18.87 -50.51
N HIS A 23 30.27 18.91 -49.32
CA HIS A 23 30.94 20.10 -48.77
C HIS A 23 32.16 20.54 -49.64
N PHE A 24 32.99 19.60 -50.08
CA PHE A 24 34.17 19.87 -50.89
C PHE A 24 33.89 19.91 -52.41
N SER A 25 32.64 19.76 -52.81
CA SER A 25 32.24 19.94 -54.22
C SER A 25 32.44 21.40 -54.66
N LEU A 26 32.61 21.62 -55.97
CA LEU A 26 32.71 22.97 -56.52
C LEU A 26 31.51 23.86 -56.19
N SER A 27 30.34 23.26 -56.09
CA SER A 27 29.09 23.93 -55.68
C SER A 27 29.08 24.25 -54.18
N GLY A 28 29.58 23.36 -53.35
CA GLY A 28 29.74 23.56 -51.91
C GLY A 28 30.73 24.69 -51.59
N LEU A 29 31.92 24.65 -52.20
CA LEU A 29 32.93 25.68 -52.04
C LEU A 29 32.51 27.07 -52.59
N ARG A 30 31.70 27.11 -53.70
CA ARG A 30 31.14 28.39 -54.22
C ARG A 30 30.05 28.95 -53.31
N ARG A 31 29.26 28.13 -52.65
CA ARG A 31 28.27 28.55 -51.67
C ARG A 31 28.94 29.18 -50.44
N GLN A 32 30.05 28.60 -49.99
CA GLN A 32 30.90 29.11 -48.92
C GLN A 32 31.51 30.47 -49.21
N LYS A 33 31.92 30.74 -50.47
CA LYS A 33 32.49 32.01 -50.88
C LYS A 33 31.50 33.19 -50.80
N LYS A 34 30.17 32.92 -50.82
CA LYS A 34 29.12 33.93 -50.78
C LYS A 34 28.83 34.43 -49.38
N ASP A 35 29.06 33.60 -48.34
CA ASP A 35 28.69 33.82 -46.96
C ASP A 35 29.88 34.22 -46.07
N ARG A 36 30.76 35.06 -46.42
CA ARG A 36 31.90 35.69 -45.72
C ARG A 36 32.41 35.10 -44.36
N HIS A 37 31.77 34.10 -43.80
CA HIS A 37 32.16 33.30 -42.61
C HIS A 37 31.98 31.83 -42.94
N ILE A 38 33.07 31.09 -43.07
CA ILE A 38 33.00 29.69 -43.43
C ILE A 38 33.84 28.88 -42.44
N ASP A 39 33.24 28.63 -41.31
CA ASP A 39 33.63 27.51 -40.47
C ASP A 39 32.61 26.39 -40.71
N PHE A 40 33.07 25.36 -41.41
CA PHE A 40 32.29 24.12 -41.51
C PHE A 40 32.76 23.17 -40.44
N ALA A 41 31.83 22.74 -39.60
CA ALA A 41 32.07 21.72 -38.58
C ALA A 41 31.19 20.51 -38.87
N LEU A 42 31.77 19.35 -38.90
CA LEU A 42 31.07 18.08 -39.09
C LEU A 42 31.63 17.04 -38.12
N GLU A 43 30.75 16.40 -37.37
CA GLU A 43 31.10 15.19 -36.65
C GLU A 43 30.88 14.00 -37.59
N CYS A 44 31.90 13.21 -37.84
CA CYS A 44 31.87 12.08 -38.76
C CYS A 44 32.69 10.91 -38.21
N ARG A 45 32.50 9.74 -38.74
CA ARG A 45 33.29 8.55 -38.41
C ARG A 45 34.41 8.40 -39.39
N SER A 46 35.64 8.37 -38.90
CA SER A 46 36.85 8.20 -39.75
C SER A 46 37.81 7.16 -39.20
N ARG A 47 38.73 6.67 -40.06
CA ARG A 47 39.87 5.82 -39.70
C ARG A 47 41.19 6.59 -39.67
N LEU A 48 41.11 7.90 -39.53
CA LEU A 48 42.32 8.76 -39.54
C LEU A 48 43.13 8.64 -38.24
N PHE A 49 42.52 8.19 -37.16
CA PHE A 49 43.18 8.02 -35.85
C PHE A 49 43.32 6.55 -35.41
N GLY A 50 43.15 5.58 -36.35
CA GLY A 50 43.26 4.16 -36.04
C GLY A 50 42.74 3.26 -37.15
N SER A 51 42.78 1.94 -36.94
CA SER A 51 42.29 0.93 -37.91
C SER A 51 40.77 0.83 -37.96
N GLU A 52 40.05 1.24 -36.89
CA GLU A 52 38.63 1.23 -36.77
C GLU A 52 38.04 2.62 -36.98
N TYR A 53 36.73 2.70 -37.30
CA TYR A 53 36.03 3.97 -37.39
C TYR A 53 35.87 4.61 -36.01
N ARG A 54 36.44 5.81 -35.86
CA ARG A 54 36.33 6.65 -34.66
C ARG A 54 35.58 7.95 -34.98
N TRP A 55 34.84 8.47 -34.00
CA TRP A 55 34.22 9.77 -34.16
C TRP A 55 35.28 10.86 -34.23
N THR A 56 35.21 11.67 -35.26
CA THR A 56 36.16 12.73 -35.57
C THR A 56 35.41 14.03 -35.80
N ALA A 57 35.76 15.08 -35.10
CA ALA A 57 35.34 16.43 -35.45
C ALA A 57 36.21 16.95 -36.59
N PHE A 58 35.53 17.25 -37.67
CA PHE A 58 36.11 17.75 -38.88
C PHE A 58 35.72 19.22 -39.04
N ASN A 59 36.70 20.15 -38.98
CA ASN A 59 36.47 21.57 -39.20
C ASN A 59 37.26 22.05 -40.40
N SER A 60 36.66 22.90 -41.24
CA SER A 60 37.34 23.55 -42.33
C SER A 60 37.13 25.05 -42.28
N THR A 61 38.25 25.80 -42.32
CA THR A 61 38.25 27.28 -42.32
C THR A 61 38.92 27.79 -43.58
N LEU A 62 38.26 28.71 -44.31
CA LEU A 62 38.79 29.31 -45.52
C LEU A 62 39.58 30.58 -45.16
N LEU A 63 40.86 30.62 -45.53
CA LEU A 63 41.68 31.83 -45.45
C LEU A 63 41.68 32.57 -46.78
N ALA A 64 41.37 33.87 -46.74
CA ALA A 64 41.49 34.73 -47.95
C ALA A 64 42.92 35.18 -48.11
N GLN A 65 43.51 34.96 -49.30
CA GLN A 65 44.84 35.44 -49.63
C GLN A 65 44.81 36.39 -50.82
N SER A 66 45.80 37.31 -50.92
CA SER A 66 45.85 38.43 -51.88
C SER A 66 46.13 38.03 -53.32
N ASP A 67 46.60 36.81 -53.62
CA ASP A 67 47.09 36.36 -54.92
C ASP A 67 46.08 35.47 -55.73
N GLY A 68 44.83 35.54 -55.40
CA GLY A 68 43.79 34.78 -56.13
C GLY A 68 43.67 33.31 -55.76
N TYR A 69 44.51 32.79 -54.86
CA TYR A 69 44.42 31.44 -54.31
C TYR A 69 43.76 31.50 -52.95
N HIS A 70 42.94 30.49 -52.67
CA HIS A 70 42.31 30.32 -51.37
C HIS A 70 43.00 29.13 -50.64
N GLN A 71 43.42 29.34 -49.43
CA GLN A 71 43.89 28.27 -48.54
C GLN A 71 42.75 27.83 -47.64
N ILE A 72 42.59 26.52 -47.49
CA ILE A 72 41.66 25.91 -46.57
C ILE A 72 42.48 25.23 -45.47
N ILE A 73 42.23 25.62 -44.22
CA ILE A 73 42.76 24.91 -43.07
C ILE A 73 41.77 23.85 -42.68
N LEU A 74 42.20 22.60 -42.63
CA LEU A 74 41.46 21.47 -42.16
C LEU A 74 41.96 21.10 -40.76
N THR A 75 41.11 21.09 -39.77
CA THR A 75 41.39 20.56 -38.44
C THR A 75 40.60 19.31 -38.17
N LEU A 76 41.26 18.29 -37.68
CA LEU A 76 40.72 17.00 -37.36
C LEU A 76 41.02 16.73 -35.87
N ARG A 77 39.96 16.40 -35.12
CA ARG A 77 40.09 16.08 -33.70
C ARG A 77 39.42 14.76 -33.44
N ASP A 78 40.09 13.85 -32.77
CA ASP A 78 39.45 12.64 -32.23
C ASP A 78 38.52 13.03 -31.09
N ILE A 79 37.24 12.76 -31.25
CA ILE A 79 36.18 13.02 -30.27
C ILE A 79 35.46 11.72 -29.88
N HIS A 80 36.10 10.58 -30.14
CA HIS A 80 35.43 9.28 -29.98
C HIS A 80 34.96 9.02 -28.56
N GLU A 81 35.81 9.25 -27.58
CA GLU A 81 35.49 9.07 -26.17
C GLU A 81 34.38 10.03 -25.71
N ASP A 82 34.51 11.31 -26.08
CA ASP A 82 33.52 12.34 -25.75
C ASP A 82 32.14 12.00 -26.36
N LYS A 83 32.14 11.54 -27.62
CA LYS A 83 30.90 11.18 -28.34
C LYS A 83 30.28 9.93 -27.80
N LEU A 84 31.05 8.93 -27.44
CA LEU A 84 30.50 7.72 -26.77
C LEU A 84 29.93 8.04 -25.42
N LYS A 85 30.53 8.95 -24.67
CA LYS A 85 30.01 9.41 -23.39
C LYS A 85 28.63 10.13 -23.57
N GLU A 86 28.59 11.08 -24.52
CA GLU A 86 27.35 11.80 -24.85
C GLU A 86 26.22 10.85 -25.25
N LEU A 87 26.52 9.87 -26.12
CA LEU A 87 25.52 8.87 -26.54
C LEU A 87 25.01 8.01 -25.39
N ARG A 88 25.90 7.59 -24.47
CA ARG A 88 25.50 6.84 -23.28
C ARG A 88 24.63 7.68 -22.33
N GLU A 89 25.00 8.95 -22.14
CA GLU A 89 24.21 9.87 -21.31
C GLU A 89 22.82 10.13 -21.92
N GLN A 90 22.75 10.32 -23.24
CA GLN A 90 21.47 10.47 -23.95
C GLN A 90 20.60 9.21 -23.85
N GLN A 91 21.20 8.02 -24.01
CA GLN A 91 20.49 6.77 -23.90
C GLN A 91 19.95 6.57 -22.46
N ALA A 92 20.78 6.78 -21.45
CA ALA A 92 20.38 6.67 -20.06
C ALA A 92 19.28 7.68 -19.70
N LEU A 93 19.34 8.91 -20.22
CA LEU A 93 18.31 9.92 -20.02
C LEU A 93 16.98 9.51 -20.68
N GLN A 94 17.06 8.96 -21.89
CA GLN A 94 15.86 8.49 -22.61
C GLN A 94 15.20 7.31 -21.87
N GLU A 95 16.01 6.34 -21.42
CA GLU A 95 15.52 5.20 -20.64
C GLU A 95 14.87 5.67 -19.32
N ALA A 96 15.50 6.63 -18.62
CA ALA A 96 14.95 7.22 -17.40
C ALA A 96 13.65 7.99 -17.66
N PHE A 97 13.57 8.74 -18.77
CA PHE A 97 12.37 9.47 -19.17
C PHE A 97 11.21 8.52 -19.49
N ASP A 98 11.49 7.46 -20.25
CA ASP A 98 10.46 6.48 -20.64
C ASP A 98 9.96 5.71 -19.40
N ALA A 99 10.84 5.34 -18.48
CA ALA A 99 10.49 4.72 -17.21
C ALA A 99 9.62 5.66 -16.33
N ALA A 100 10.00 6.94 -16.20
CA ALA A 100 9.24 7.92 -15.46
C ALA A 100 7.85 8.19 -16.08
N LYS A 101 7.78 8.22 -17.41
CA LYS A 101 6.52 8.38 -18.15
C LYS A 101 5.59 7.19 -17.93
N ALA A 102 6.11 5.96 -18.00
CA ALA A 102 5.34 4.75 -17.75
C ALA A 102 4.80 4.71 -16.32
N ALA A 103 5.63 5.06 -15.32
CA ALA A 103 5.21 5.14 -13.92
C ALA A 103 4.11 6.19 -13.69
N ASN A 104 4.23 7.38 -14.34
CA ASN A 104 3.22 8.43 -14.23
C ASN A 104 1.88 8.04 -14.91
N MET A 105 1.94 7.35 -16.04
CA MET A 105 0.73 6.81 -16.70
C MET A 105 0.04 5.78 -15.81
N ALA A 106 0.76 4.83 -15.23
CA ALA A 106 0.23 3.85 -14.30
C ALA A 106 -0.42 4.51 -13.08
N LYS A 107 0.22 5.56 -12.51
CA LYS A 107 -0.34 6.35 -11.40
C LYS A 107 -1.65 7.05 -11.78
N ASN A 108 -1.72 7.65 -12.96
CA ASN A 108 -2.94 8.35 -13.40
C ASN A 108 -4.10 7.36 -13.67
N GLU A 109 -3.78 6.21 -14.27
CA GLU A 109 -4.76 5.14 -14.47
C GLU A 109 -5.30 4.61 -13.13
N PHE A 110 -4.41 4.45 -12.15
CA PHE A 110 -4.79 4.10 -10.78
C PHE A 110 -5.78 5.10 -10.17
N LEU A 111 -5.46 6.41 -10.19
CA LEU A 111 -6.33 7.43 -9.62
C LEU A 111 -7.71 7.45 -10.28
N SER A 112 -7.76 7.23 -11.59
CA SER A 112 -9.02 7.13 -12.35
C SER A 112 -9.85 5.91 -11.93
N ARG A 113 -9.22 4.74 -11.80
CA ARG A 113 -9.87 3.50 -11.34
C ARG A 113 -10.33 3.60 -9.90
N MET A 114 -9.48 4.13 -9.00
CA MET A 114 -9.85 4.34 -7.60
C MET A 114 -11.06 5.25 -7.45
N SER A 115 -11.13 6.33 -8.26
CA SER A 115 -12.30 7.20 -8.28
C SER A 115 -13.57 6.45 -8.66
N HIS A 116 -13.49 5.52 -9.61
CA HIS A 116 -14.61 4.67 -10.02
C HIS A 116 -15.00 3.68 -8.91
N ASP A 117 -14.00 2.98 -8.34
CA ASP A 117 -14.21 1.92 -7.34
C ASP A 117 -14.72 2.48 -6.00
N ILE A 118 -14.36 3.71 -5.66
CA ILE A 118 -14.93 4.47 -4.53
C ILE A 118 -16.37 4.92 -4.84
N ARG A 119 -16.64 5.38 -6.06
CA ARG A 119 -17.96 5.89 -6.44
C ARG A 119 -19.04 4.82 -6.43
N THR A 120 -18.71 3.59 -6.83
CA THR A 120 -19.67 2.48 -6.92
C THR A 120 -20.31 2.15 -5.56
N PRO A 121 -19.58 1.82 -4.48
CA PRO A 121 -20.16 1.59 -3.17
C PRO A 121 -20.83 2.84 -2.59
N MET A 122 -20.28 4.04 -2.84
CA MET A 122 -20.91 5.28 -2.39
C MET A 122 -22.29 5.49 -3.03
N ASN A 123 -22.42 5.25 -4.34
CA ASN A 123 -23.72 5.32 -5.02
C ASN A 123 -24.69 4.25 -4.51
N ALA A 124 -24.21 3.05 -4.18
CA ALA A 124 -25.01 2.00 -3.57
C ALA A 124 -25.56 2.43 -2.20
N ILE A 125 -24.70 3.01 -1.33
CA ILE A 125 -25.11 3.54 -0.03
C ILE A 125 -26.19 4.62 -0.21
N MET A 126 -25.92 5.63 -1.05
CA MET A 126 -26.88 6.71 -1.30
C MET A 126 -28.20 6.19 -1.88
N GLY A 127 -28.13 5.27 -2.86
CA GLY A 127 -29.32 4.69 -3.48
C GLY A 127 -30.16 3.87 -2.50
N MET A 128 -29.52 3.00 -1.68
CA MET A 128 -30.22 2.19 -0.69
C MET A 128 -30.82 3.04 0.44
N THR A 129 -30.13 4.11 0.86
CA THR A 129 -30.64 5.08 1.84
C THR A 129 -31.90 5.78 1.31
N ALA A 130 -31.88 6.23 0.05
CA ALA A 130 -33.05 6.85 -0.58
C ALA A 130 -34.24 5.87 -0.72
N ILE A 131 -33.96 4.59 -1.03
CA ILE A 131 -34.97 3.53 -1.10
C ILE A 131 -35.54 3.25 0.29
N ALA A 132 -34.72 3.08 1.30
CA ALA A 132 -35.14 2.86 2.68
C ALA A 132 -36.07 3.99 3.17
N GLY A 133 -35.70 5.26 2.90
CA GLY A 133 -36.53 6.42 3.24
C GLY A 133 -37.90 6.47 2.55
N LYS A 134 -38.05 5.80 1.39
CA LYS A 134 -39.32 5.71 0.67
C LYS A 134 -40.27 4.61 1.19
N TYR A 135 -39.71 3.58 1.84
CA TYR A 135 -40.46 2.38 2.28
C TYR A 135 -40.36 2.20 3.79
N LEU A 136 -40.61 3.27 4.57
CA LEU A 136 -40.49 3.26 6.04
C LEU A 136 -41.38 2.28 6.76
N ASP A 137 -42.50 1.90 6.16
CA ASP A 137 -43.47 0.96 6.74
C ASP A 137 -43.18 -0.52 6.41
N ASP A 138 -42.23 -0.78 5.50
CA ASP A 138 -41.80 -2.13 5.06
C ASP A 138 -40.51 -2.55 5.76
N LYS A 139 -40.63 -3.22 6.90
CA LYS A 139 -39.49 -3.63 7.73
C LYS A 139 -38.53 -4.57 7.01
N ASP A 140 -39.00 -5.51 6.21
CA ASP A 140 -38.15 -6.47 5.50
C ASP A 140 -37.30 -5.74 4.45
N ARG A 141 -37.92 -4.79 3.75
CA ARG A 141 -37.23 -3.98 2.75
C ARG A 141 -36.23 -3.01 3.34
N ILE A 142 -36.53 -2.41 4.49
CA ILE A 142 -35.59 -1.60 5.25
C ILE A 142 -34.39 -2.45 5.67
N GLN A 143 -34.62 -3.63 6.22
CA GLN A 143 -33.56 -4.53 6.66
C GLN A 143 -32.66 -4.96 5.51
N ASP A 144 -33.22 -5.28 4.33
CA ASP A 144 -32.41 -5.55 3.11
C ASP A 144 -31.61 -4.34 2.68
N CYS A 145 -32.18 -3.13 2.69
CA CYS A 145 -31.44 -1.90 2.37
C CYS A 145 -30.29 -1.65 3.36
N LEU A 146 -30.52 -1.80 4.66
CA LEU A 146 -29.50 -1.63 5.69
C LEU A 146 -28.36 -2.64 5.54
N ALA A 147 -28.68 -3.92 5.27
CA ALA A 147 -27.68 -4.95 5.01
C ALA A 147 -26.79 -4.60 3.80
N LYS A 148 -27.40 -4.09 2.72
CA LYS A 148 -26.69 -3.65 1.52
C LYS A 148 -25.83 -2.40 1.77
N ILE A 149 -26.32 -1.44 2.56
CA ILE A 149 -25.57 -0.26 3.00
C ILE A 149 -24.34 -0.71 3.79
N THR A 150 -24.51 -1.59 4.77
CA THR A 150 -23.42 -2.12 5.60
C THR A 150 -22.37 -2.81 4.74
N THR A 151 -22.78 -3.66 3.79
CA THR A 151 -21.87 -4.35 2.87
C THR A 151 -21.08 -3.36 2.02
N ALA A 152 -21.76 -2.36 1.44
CA ALA A 152 -21.11 -1.33 0.60
C ALA A 152 -20.15 -0.44 1.41
N SER A 153 -20.53 -0.11 2.66
CA SER A 153 -19.69 0.68 3.57
C SER A 153 -18.41 -0.08 3.96
N ASN A 154 -18.52 -1.35 4.32
CA ASN A 154 -17.37 -2.20 4.64
C ASN A 154 -16.43 -2.36 3.42
N HIS A 155 -17.00 -2.50 2.22
CA HIS A 155 -16.21 -2.54 0.99
C HIS A 155 -15.44 -1.23 0.77
N LEU A 156 -16.09 -0.07 0.96
CA LEU A 156 -15.46 1.24 0.84
C LEU A 156 -14.34 1.44 1.86
N LEU A 157 -14.54 1.03 3.11
CA LEU A 157 -13.51 1.08 4.15
C LEU A 157 -12.29 0.24 3.80
N ASN A 158 -12.48 -0.96 3.29
CA ASN A 158 -11.38 -1.82 2.85
C ASN A 158 -10.60 -1.17 1.71
N LEU A 159 -11.27 -0.58 0.71
CA LEU A 159 -10.63 0.15 -0.37
C LEU A 159 -9.76 1.31 0.14
N ILE A 160 -10.29 2.11 1.07
CA ILE A 160 -9.56 3.24 1.67
C ILE A 160 -8.32 2.73 2.42
N ASN A 161 -8.46 1.67 3.20
CA ASN A 161 -7.35 1.09 3.96
C ASN A 161 -6.26 0.52 3.04
N GLU A 162 -6.61 -0.13 1.93
CA GLU A 162 -5.64 -0.60 0.94
C GLU A 162 -4.85 0.55 0.31
N VAL A 163 -5.53 1.67 -0.02
CA VAL A 163 -4.86 2.87 -0.56
C VAL A 163 -3.92 3.52 0.47
N LEU A 164 -4.36 3.62 1.73
CA LEU A 164 -3.54 4.17 2.81
C LEU A 164 -2.32 3.27 3.11
N ASP A 165 -2.51 1.95 3.13
CA ASP A 165 -1.39 1.01 3.29
C ASP A 165 -0.38 1.14 2.15
N MET A 166 -0.85 1.23 0.89
CA MET A 166 0.03 1.44 -0.27
C MET A 166 0.81 2.75 -0.16
N ALA A 167 0.15 3.86 0.20
CA ALA A 167 0.81 5.15 0.38
C ALA A 167 1.89 5.13 1.48
N LYS A 168 1.67 4.37 2.56
CA LYS A 168 2.65 4.18 3.64
C LYS A 168 3.83 3.32 3.20
N ILE A 169 3.57 2.26 2.45
CA ILE A 169 4.60 1.41 1.86
C ILE A 169 5.50 2.23 0.92
N GLU A 170 4.91 2.99 0.00
CA GLU A 170 5.67 3.83 -0.95
C GLU A 170 6.51 4.90 -0.27
N SER A 171 5.99 5.49 0.82
CA SER A 171 6.73 6.51 1.60
C SER A 171 7.74 5.93 2.59
N GLY A 172 7.86 4.60 2.70
CA GLY A 172 8.73 3.93 3.67
C GLY A 172 8.36 4.16 5.14
N LYS A 173 7.13 4.60 5.39
CA LYS A 173 6.61 4.93 6.74
C LYS A 173 5.90 3.77 7.43
N LEU A 174 5.83 2.62 6.80
CA LEU A 174 5.20 1.45 7.42
C LEU A 174 6.24 0.75 8.30
N ASN A 175 6.02 0.74 9.60
CA ASN A 175 6.84 0.04 10.58
C ASN A 175 6.15 -1.24 11.03
N LEU A 176 6.92 -2.31 11.27
CA LEU A 176 6.39 -3.55 11.85
C LEU A 176 6.33 -3.43 13.37
N LEU A 177 5.23 -3.92 13.96
CA LEU A 177 5.10 -4.12 15.40
C LEU A 177 5.60 -5.51 15.78
N GLU A 178 6.50 -5.56 16.75
CA GLU A 178 6.89 -6.82 17.33
C GLU A 178 6.01 -7.11 18.56
N GLU A 179 5.14 -8.10 18.44
CA GLU A 179 4.33 -8.63 19.54
C GLU A 179 4.48 -10.15 19.64
N ASP A 180 4.30 -10.67 20.85
CA ASP A 180 4.29 -12.11 21.08
C ASP A 180 2.95 -12.70 20.69
N PHE A 181 2.95 -13.71 19.82
CA PHE A 181 1.73 -14.39 19.43
C PHE A 181 1.93 -15.86 19.10
N SER A 182 0.83 -16.63 19.14
CA SER A 182 0.77 -18.02 18.68
C SER A 182 0.34 -18.05 17.20
N ILE A 183 1.13 -18.72 16.37
CA ILE A 183 0.79 -18.94 14.95
C ILE A 183 -0.51 -19.75 14.86
N SER A 184 -0.70 -20.76 15.71
CA SER A 184 -1.92 -21.58 15.71
C SER A 184 -3.16 -20.77 16.08
N ALA A 185 -3.07 -19.89 17.07
CA ALA A 185 -4.18 -19.01 17.44
C ALA A 185 -4.48 -18.01 16.31
N MET A 186 -3.47 -17.40 15.71
CA MET A 186 -3.63 -16.50 14.56
C MET A 186 -4.28 -17.20 13.37
N LEU A 187 -3.88 -18.46 13.07
CA LEU A 187 -4.48 -19.25 11.99
C LEU A 187 -5.95 -19.58 12.29
N GLN A 188 -6.31 -19.83 13.55
CA GLN A 188 -7.72 -20.06 13.91
C GLN A 188 -8.56 -18.80 13.68
N GLU A 189 -8.08 -17.64 14.12
CA GLU A 189 -8.75 -16.36 13.85
C GLU A 189 -8.89 -16.08 12.34
N LEU A 190 -7.88 -16.46 11.56
CA LEU A 190 -7.90 -16.35 10.10
C LEU A 190 -9.00 -17.25 9.50
N LEU A 191 -9.14 -18.49 9.99
CA LEU A 191 -10.16 -19.43 9.57
C LEU A 191 -11.57 -18.91 9.91
N ASP A 192 -11.76 -18.37 11.10
CA ASP A 192 -13.05 -17.82 11.52
C ASP A 192 -13.50 -16.69 10.58
N LEU A 193 -12.57 -15.86 10.08
CA LEU A 193 -12.87 -14.80 9.11
C LEU A 193 -13.23 -15.30 7.71
N ILE A 194 -12.60 -16.38 7.24
CA ILE A 194 -12.83 -16.87 5.86
C ILE A 194 -13.94 -17.92 5.77
N ASN A 195 -14.27 -18.60 6.88
CA ASN A 195 -15.28 -19.67 6.92
C ASN A 195 -16.65 -19.27 6.32
N PRO A 196 -17.22 -18.08 6.58
CA PRO A 196 -18.49 -17.69 5.97
C PRO A 196 -18.42 -17.69 4.43
N GLN A 197 -17.31 -17.21 3.86
CA GLN A 197 -17.12 -17.16 2.40
C GLN A 197 -16.91 -18.55 1.80
N LEU A 198 -16.17 -19.42 2.49
CA LEU A 198 -15.98 -20.83 2.11
C LEU A 198 -17.31 -21.57 2.07
N LEU A 199 -18.19 -21.38 3.08
CA LEU A 199 -19.51 -21.99 3.16
C LEU A 199 -20.44 -21.51 2.04
N VAL A 200 -20.47 -20.21 1.73
CA VAL A 200 -21.29 -19.66 0.65
C VAL A 200 -20.95 -20.31 -0.70
N LYS A 201 -19.67 -20.47 -1.00
CA LYS A 201 -19.20 -21.11 -2.24
C LYS A 201 -19.07 -22.65 -2.13
N LYS A 202 -19.30 -23.23 -0.94
CA LYS A 202 -19.16 -24.67 -0.65
C LYS A 202 -17.77 -25.21 -1.01
N HIS A 203 -16.72 -24.43 -0.69
CA HIS A 203 -15.34 -24.83 -0.93
C HIS A 203 -14.89 -25.90 0.07
N HIS A 204 -14.05 -26.83 -0.38
CA HIS A 204 -13.32 -27.76 0.48
C HIS A 204 -12.02 -27.10 0.93
N PHE A 205 -11.95 -26.73 2.22
CA PHE A 205 -10.76 -26.12 2.79
C PHE A 205 -9.99 -27.12 3.65
N THR A 206 -8.65 -27.16 3.52
CA THR A 206 -7.78 -28.03 4.31
C THR A 206 -6.64 -27.20 4.90
N LEU A 207 -6.48 -27.25 6.23
CA LEU A 207 -5.32 -26.69 6.93
C LEU A 207 -4.39 -27.81 7.37
N THR A 208 -3.13 -27.76 6.95
CA THR A 208 -2.09 -28.71 7.35
C THR A 208 -0.96 -27.94 8.05
N LYS A 209 -0.58 -28.38 9.24
CA LYS A 209 0.56 -27.83 9.99
C LYS A 209 1.63 -28.90 10.16
N ALA A 210 2.90 -28.54 9.98
CA ALA A 210 4.00 -29.44 10.26
C ALA A 210 4.01 -29.80 11.78
N PRO A 211 4.29 -31.07 12.15
CA PRO A 211 4.22 -31.53 13.55
C PRO A 211 5.18 -30.79 14.50
N GLU A 212 6.29 -30.31 13.99
CA GLU A 212 7.37 -29.67 14.78
C GLU A 212 7.33 -28.15 14.73
N LEU A 213 6.18 -27.54 14.34
CA LEU A 213 6.05 -26.10 14.20
C LEU A 213 6.19 -25.39 15.56
N ARG A 214 7.17 -24.49 15.68
CA ARG A 214 7.26 -23.60 16.83
C ARG A 214 6.13 -22.57 16.78
N ASP A 215 5.24 -22.65 17.77
CA ASP A 215 3.97 -21.93 17.74
C ASP A 215 4.09 -20.50 18.26
N ASN A 216 4.92 -20.26 19.29
CA ASN A 216 5.06 -18.94 19.89
C ASN A 216 6.22 -18.18 19.26
N VAL A 217 5.92 -17.02 18.70
CA VAL A 217 6.84 -16.18 17.95
C VAL A 217 6.67 -14.71 18.28
N LEU A 218 7.73 -13.93 18.04
CA LEU A 218 7.73 -12.47 18.11
C LEU A 218 7.70 -11.92 16.68
N GLY A 219 6.72 -11.07 16.38
CA GLY A 219 6.56 -10.44 15.07
C GLY A 219 5.25 -9.67 14.99
N ASP A 220 4.90 -9.18 13.80
CA ASP A 220 3.66 -8.43 13.55
C ASP A 220 2.53 -9.39 13.13
N LYS A 221 1.72 -9.81 14.11
CA LYS A 221 0.57 -10.69 13.91
C LYS A 221 -0.44 -10.11 12.92
N LEU A 222 -0.73 -8.79 13.04
CA LEU A 222 -1.73 -8.13 12.22
C LEU A 222 -1.31 -8.11 10.76
N ARG A 223 -0.07 -7.77 10.48
CA ARG A 223 0.47 -7.73 9.13
C ARG A 223 0.63 -9.13 8.52
N LEU A 224 1.05 -10.10 9.30
CA LEU A 224 1.09 -11.49 8.83
C LEU A 224 -0.31 -12.01 8.50
N LYS A 225 -1.30 -11.73 9.32
CA LYS A 225 -2.71 -12.07 9.06
C LYS A 225 -3.22 -11.37 7.80
N GLN A 226 -2.89 -10.08 7.59
CA GLN A 226 -3.23 -9.32 6.38
C GLN A 226 -2.61 -9.95 5.12
N LEU A 227 -1.33 -10.33 5.15
CA LEU A 227 -0.65 -11.03 4.06
C LEU A 227 -1.41 -12.29 3.67
N LEU A 228 -1.71 -13.14 4.64
CA LEU A 228 -2.41 -14.41 4.41
C LEU A 228 -3.85 -14.20 3.92
N LEU A 229 -4.57 -13.23 4.47
CA LEU A 229 -5.92 -12.86 4.02
C LEU A 229 -5.93 -12.42 2.57
N ASN A 230 -4.97 -11.62 2.13
CA ASN A 230 -4.88 -11.16 0.73
C ASN A 230 -4.71 -12.32 -0.25
N ILE A 231 -3.92 -13.32 0.10
CA ILE A 231 -3.74 -14.51 -0.74
C ILE A 231 -4.97 -15.42 -0.68
N LEU A 232 -5.52 -15.68 0.52
CA LEU A 232 -6.69 -16.54 0.71
C LEU A 232 -7.95 -15.95 0.08
N ALA A 233 -8.17 -14.65 0.19
CA ALA A 233 -9.29 -13.97 -0.45
C ALA A 233 -9.24 -14.14 -1.98
N ASN A 234 -8.05 -14.07 -2.58
CA ASN A 234 -7.88 -14.35 -4.01
C ASN A 234 -8.16 -15.84 -4.32
N ALA A 235 -7.65 -16.78 -3.53
CA ALA A 235 -7.94 -18.20 -3.71
C ALA A 235 -9.45 -18.47 -3.66
N ILE A 236 -10.17 -17.92 -2.66
CA ILE A 236 -11.63 -18.06 -2.51
C ILE A 236 -12.36 -17.40 -3.69
N LYS A 237 -11.91 -16.23 -4.11
CA LYS A 237 -12.51 -15.43 -5.17
C LYS A 237 -12.45 -16.14 -6.52
N TYR A 238 -11.30 -16.66 -6.89
CA TYR A 238 -11.01 -17.25 -8.21
C TYR A 238 -11.22 -18.76 -8.29
N THR A 239 -11.56 -19.41 -7.19
CA THR A 239 -11.96 -20.81 -7.18
C THR A 239 -13.48 -20.92 -7.40
N PRO A 240 -13.94 -21.75 -8.37
CA PRO A 240 -15.35 -21.96 -8.61
C PRO A 240 -16.00 -22.69 -7.42
N PRO A 241 -17.33 -22.59 -7.26
CA PRO A 241 -18.05 -23.35 -6.23
C PRO A 241 -17.68 -24.84 -6.22
N TYR A 242 -17.64 -25.43 -5.03
CA TYR A 242 -17.20 -26.81 -4.77
C TYR A 242 -15.71 -27.07 -5.06
N GLY A 243 -14.91 -26.03 -5.34
CA GLY A 243 -13.46 -26.18 -5.51
C GLY A 243 -12.73 -26.43 -4.19
N SER A 244 -11.43 -26.72 -4.29
CA SER A 244 -10.59 -27.06 -3.15
C SER A 244 -9.51 -25.98 -2.93
N ILE A 245 -9.32 -25.59 -1.68
CA ILE A 245 -8.29 -24.64 -1.24
C ILE A 245 -7.55 -25.27 -0.06
N SER A 246 -6.24 -25.21 -0.05
CA SER A 246 -5.43 -25.71 1.08
C SER A 246 -4.45 -24.64 1.56
N LEU A 247 -4.22 -24.62 2.86
CA LEU A 247 -3.15 -23.85 3.52
C LEU A 247 -2.24 -24.82 4.24
N GLU A 248 -0.99 -24.93 3.82
CA GLU A 248 0.05 -25.68 4.49
C GLU A 248 1.02 -24.73 5.18
N VAL A 249 1.39 -25.01 6.44
CA VAL A 249 2.32 -24.22 7.22
C VAL A 249 3.47 -25.09 7.69
N ARG A 250 4.71 -24.69 7.39
CA ARG A 250 5.91 -25.38 7.80
C ARG A 250 7.05 -24.42 8.15
N GLU A 251 7.98 -24.90 8.98
CA GLU A 251 9.23 -24.18 9.23
C GLU A 251 10.22 -24.39 8.08
N THR A 252 11.06 -23.39 7.86
CA THR A 252 12.19 -23.46 6.95
C THR A 252 13.44 -22.87 7.59
N HIS A 253 14.61 -23.24 7.06
CA HIS A 253 15.87 -22.75 7.60
C HIS A 253 16.01 -21.24 7.36
N SER A 254 16.34 -20.51 8.45
CA SER A 254 16.69 -19.11 8.35
C SER A 254 18.20 -18.94 8.19
N ARG A 255 18.61 -18.04 7.29
CA ARG A 255 20.00 -17.57 7.18
C ARG A 255 20.28 -16.37 8.09
N LEU A 256 19.23 -15.80 8.69
CA LEU A 256 19.32 -14.66 9.60
C LEU A 256 19.49 -15.18 11.04
N HIS A 257 20.42 -14.60 11.78
CA HIS A 257 20.62 -14.93 13.19
C HIS A 257 19.34 -14.64 13.99
N ASP A 258 19.03 -15.54 14.93
CA ASP A 258 17.88 -15.43 15.84
C ASP A 258 16.49 -15.33 15.18
N THR A 259 16.32 -15.87 13.98
CA THR A 259 15.01 -15.95 13.31
C THR A 259 14.70 -17.36 12.83
N ILE A 260 13.41 -17.66 12.74
CA ILE A 260 12.86 -18.89 12.19
C ILE A 260 12.12 -18.50 10.89
N GLY A 261 12.36 -19.22 9.82
CA GLY A 261 11.60 -19.08 8.60
C GLY A 261 10.29 -19.85 8.68
N TYR A 262 9.20 -19.23 8.26
CA TYR A 262 7.89 -19.87 8.10
C TYR A 262 7.47 -19.79 6.65
N GLU A 263 7.08 -20.94 6.09
CA GLU A 263 6.47 -21.01 4.76
C GLU A 263 4.97 -21.29 4.91
N PHE A 264 4.17 -20.40 4.33
CA PHE A 264 2.73 -20.54 4.20
C PHE A 264 2.42 -20.81 2.72
N ILE A 265 1.96 -22.03 2.42
CA ILE A 265 1.69 -22.47 1.05
C ILE A 265 0.18 -22.55 0.88
N ILE A 266 -0.37 -21.66 0.06
CA ILE A 266 -1.80 -21.59 -0.24
C ILE A 266 -1.98 -22.11 -1.67
N THR A 267 -2.73 -23.21 -1.80
CA THR A 267 -2.99 -23.84 -3.11
C THR A 267 -4.49 -23.88 -3.37
N ASP A 268 -4.88 -23.48 -4.57
CA ASP A 268 -6.25 -23.55 -5.06
C ASP A 268 -6.31 -24.33 -6.39
N ASN A 269 -7.47 -24.90 -6.70
CA ASN A 269 -7.76 -25.51 -7.99
C ASN A 269 -8.68 -24.62 -8.86
N GLY A 270 -8.51 -23.31 -8.74
CA GLY A 270 -9.28 -22.30 -9.45
C GLY A 270 -8.92 -22.16 -10.94
N ILE A 271 -9.28 -21.02 -11.51
CA ILE A 271 -9.07 -20.73 -12.94
C ILE A 271 -7.59 -20.66 -13.33
N GLY A 272 -6.68 -20.45 -12.39
CA GLY A 272 -5.25 -20.27 -12.65
C GLY A 272 -4.95 -19.00 -13.46
N MET A 273 -3.67 -18.84 -13.80
CA MET A 273 -3.13 -17.70 -14.53
C MET A 273 -2.19 -18.17 -15.65
N ASP A 274 -2.12 -17.39 -16.72
CA ASP A 274 -1.05 -17.57 -17.71
C ASP A 274 0.30 -17.07 -17.16
N SER A 275 1.39 -17.42 -17.85
CA SER A 275 2.74 -17.10 -17.39
C SER A 275 3.05 -15.61 -17.44
N GLU A 276 2.43 -14.86 -18.36
CA GLU A 276 2.65 -13.42 -18.49
C GLU A 276 2.01 -12.67 -17.32
N PHE A 277 0.77 -13.00 -16.97
CA PHE A 277 0.09 -12.41 -15.82
C PHE A 277 0.70 -12.84 -14.49
N ALA A 278 1.08 -14.12 -14.35
CA ALA A 278 1.75 -14.62 -13.16
C ALA A 278 3.06 -13.88 -12.84
N ALA A 279 3.81 -13.44 -13.85
CA ALA A 279 5.00 -12.60 -13.67
C ALA A 279 4.69 -11.18 -13.18
N LYS A 280 3.49 -10.67 -13.47
CA LYS A 280 3.07 -9.29 -13.15
C LYS A 280 2.11 -9.20 -11.97
N ILE A 281 1.68 -10.32 -11.36
CA ILE A 281 0.63 -10.33 -10.33
C ILE A 281 0.97 -9.50 -9.09
N PHE A 282 2.26 -9.27 -8.85
CA PHE A 282 2.76 -8.45 -7.73
C PHE A 282 2.97 -6.98 -8.11
N GLU A 283 2.82 -6.62 -9.37
CA GLU A 283 2.84 -5.22 -9.79
C GLU A 283 1.59 -4.51 -9.27
N PRO A 284 1.71 -3.27 -8.80
CA PRO A 284 0.55 -2.50 -8.39
C PRO A 284 -0.49 -2.44 -9.50
N PHE A 285 -1.77 -2.68 -9.12
CA PHE A 285 -2.92 -2.59 -10.02
C PHE A 285 -3.01 -3.67 -11.11
N ALA A 286 -2.18 -4.72 -11.04
CA ALA A 286 -2.23 -5.82 -11.98
C ALA A 286 -3.59 -6.54 -11.89
N ARG A 287 -4.28 -6.66 -13.02
CA ARG A 287 -5.54 -7.41 -13.19
C ARG A 287 -5.49 -8.19 -14.49
N ALA A 288 -6.01 -9.41 -14.48
CA ALA A 288 -6.17 -10.18 -15.71
C ALA A 288 -7.22 -9.50 -16.61
N SER A 289 -6.87 -9.28 -17.88
CA SER A 289 -7.73 -8.62 -18.88
C SER A 289 -8.69 -9.58 -19.60
N ASP A 290 -8.90 -10.79 -19.07
CA ASP A 290 -9.76 -11.80 -19.68
C ASP A 290 -11.25 -11.51 -19.39
N SER A 291 -12.10 -11.72 -20.39
CA SER A 291 -13.57 -11.58 -20.29
C SER A 291 -14.21 -12.43 -19.18
N ARG A 292 -13.55 -13.51 -18.77
CA ARG A 292 -13.96 -14.40 -17.66
C ARG A 292 -13.74 -13.81 -16.27
N THR A 293 -12.90 -12.77 -16.16
CA THR A 293 -12.53 -12.12 -14.89
C THR A 293 -13.08 -10.69 -14.81
N SER A 294 -13.70 -10.18 -15.87
CA SER A 294 -14.19 -8.78 -15.94
C SER A 294 -15.30 -8.47 -14.93
N GLU A 295 -16.08 -9.47 -14.49
CA GLU A 295 -17.13 -9.33 -13.48
C GLU A 295 -16.61 -9.49 -12.04
N ILE A 296 -15.33 -9.85 -11.87
CA ILE A 296 -14.76 -10.10 -10.55
C ILE A 296 -14.11 -8.83 -10.02
N GLU A 297 -14.77 -8.13 -9.09
CA GLU A 297 -14.30 -6.89 -8.46
C GLU A 297 -12.97 -7.07 -7.70
N GLY A 298 -12.12 -6.03 -7.70
CA GLY A 298 -10.88 -5.99 -6.89
C GLY A 298 -9.94 -4.89 -7.35
N THR A 299 -9.21 -4.31 -6.40
CA THR A 299 -8.31 -3.16 -6.57
C THR A 299 -7.03 -3.47 -7.33
N GLY A 300 -6.57 -4.72 -7.28
CA GLY A 300 -5.24 -5.12 -7.76
C GLY A 300 -4.10 -4.71 -6.82
N LEU A 301 -4.40 -4.24 -5.60
CA LEU A 301 -3.41 -3.85 -4.60
C LEU A 301 -3.07 -4.97 -3.62
N GLY A 302 -3.99 -5.89 -3.34
CA GLY A 302 -3.82 -6.89 -2.28
C GLY A 302 -2.56 -7.73 -2.41
N MET A 303 -2.19 -8.18 -3.63
CA MET A 303 -0.96 -8.98 -3.84
C MET A 303 0.31 -8.14 -3.71
N THR A 304 0.28 -6.89 -4.14
CA THR A 304 1.40 -5.94 -3.95
C THR A 304 1.61 -5.66 -2.45
N ILE A 305 0.53 -5.43 -1.70
CA ILE A 305 0.58 -5.23 -0.24
C ILE A 305 1.13 -6.50 0.44
N ALA A 306 0.65 -7.68 0.06
CA ALA A 306 1.13 -8.95 0.60
C ALA A 306 2.64 -9.14 0.38
N LEU A 307 3.14 -8.90 -0.85
CA LEU A 307 4.57 -9.00 -1.15
C LEU A 307 5.41 -7.99 -0.34
N ASN A 308 4.94 -6.75 -0.19
CA ASN A 308 5.65 -5.75 0.58
C ASN A 308 5.70 -6.10 2.07
N ILE A 309 4.60 -6.62 2.65
CA ILE A 309 4.59 -7.15 4.02
C ILE A 309 5.60 -8.30 4.16
N ALA A 310 5.62 -9.26 3.22
CA ALA A 310 6.60 -10.35 3.23
C ALA A 310 8.04 -9.81 3.21
N ARG A 311 8.34 -8.84 2.35
CA ARG A 311 9.66 -8.19 2.26
C ARG A 311 10.06 -7.47 3.56
N MET A 312 9.13 -6.79 4.20
CA MET A 312 9.36 -6.15 5.50
C MET A 312 9.68 -7.18 6.59
N MET A 313 9.09 -8.38 6.50
CA MET A 313 9.42 -9.54 7.35
C MET A 313 10.64 -10.34 6.82
N ASN A 314 11.51 -9.70 6.02
CA ASN A 314 12.70 -10.27 5.38
C ASN A 314 12.42 -11.50 4.49
N GLY A 315 11.19 -11.67 4.05
CA GLY A 315 10.71 -12.81 3.27
C GLY A 315 10.40 -12.47 1.81
N THR A 316 9.65 -13.37 1.18
CA THR A 316 9.20 -13.24 -0.22
C THR A 316 7.90 -14.01 -0.44
N ILE A 317 7.27 -13.77 -1.60
CA ILE A 317 6.14 -14.58 -2.08
C ILE A 317 6.49 -15.09 -3.47
N ASP A 318 6.45 -16.42 -3.65
CA ASP A 318 6.59 -17.08 -4.92
C ASP A 318 5.22 -17.56 -5.40
N VAL A 319 5.00 -17.59 -6.72
CA VAL A 319 3.75 -18.07 -7.34
C VAL A 319 4.05 -19.10 -8.41
N GLN A 320 3.27 -20.19 -8.40
CA GLN A 320 3.21 -21.16 -9.47
C GLN A 320 1.75 -21.30 -9.90
N SER A 321 1.45 -21.04 -11.16
CA SER A 321 0.09 -21.10 -11.67
C SER A 321 0.07 -21.63 -13.08
N THR A 322 -1.03 -22.31 -13.42
CA THR A 322 -1.30 -22.78 -14.77
C THR A 322 -2.77 -22.53 -15.07
N LEU A 323 -3.05 -21.90 -16.19
CA LEU A 323 -4.41 -21.60 -16.62
C LEU A 323 -5.28 -22.86 -16.65
N GLY A 324 -6.42 -22.85 -15.97
CA GLY A 324 -7.37 -23.97 -15.86
C GLY A 324 -6.98 -25.06 -14.84
N LYS A 325 -5.85 -24.90 -14.12
CA LYS A 325 -5.41 -25.90 -13.11
C LYS A 325 -5.33 -25.34 -11.69
N GLY A 326 -5.38 -24.00 -11.54
CA GLY A 326 -5.26 -23.32 -10.26
C GLY A 326 -3.90 -22.69 -10.01
N SER A 327 -3.69 -22.24 -8.77
CA SER A 327 -2.48 -21.54 -8.36
C SER A 327 -1.95 -22.04 -7.02
N ALA A 328 -0.63 -21.96 -6.83
CA ALA A 328 0.04 -22.18 -5.56
C ALA A 328 0.90 -20.95 -5.22
N PHE A 329 0.58 -20.31 -4.11
CA PHE A 329 1.33 -19.19 -3.57
C PHE A 329 2.12 -19.66 -2.36
N LYS A 330 3.43 -19.41 -2.36
CA LYS A 330 4.31 -19.73 -1.24
C LYS A 330 4.83 -18.43 -0.63
N ALA A 331 4.29 -18.03 0.50
CA ALA A 331 4.77 -16.90 1.28
C ALA A 331 5.79 -17.37 2.32
N THR A 332 6.99 -16.82 2.27
CA THR A 332 8.04 -17.07 3.25
C THR A 332 8.22 -15.81 4.09
N VAL A 333 8.24 -15.94 5.42
CA VAL A 333 8.50 -14.84 6.36
C VAL A 333 9.45 -15.30 7.44
N TYR A 334 10.18 -14.37 8.06
CA TYR A 334 11.13 -14.66 9.13
C TYR A 334 10.68 -13.98 10.41
N LEU A 335 10.45 -14.77 11.46
CA LEU A 335 9.98 -14.33 12.77
C LEU A 335 11.01 -14.70 13.83
N ARG A 336 11.03 -14.00 14.95
CA ARG A 336 11.91 -14.33 16.08
C ARG A 336 11.26 -15.39 16.97
N PRO A 337 12.03 -16.36 17.48
CA PRO A 337 11.51 -17.30 18.47
C PRO A 337 11.22 -16.57 19.78
N HIS A 338 10.07 -16.84 20.37
CA HIS A 338 9.78 -16.34 21.71
C HIS A 338 10.56 -17.15 22.77
N GLN A 339 11.35 -16.51 23.60
CA GLN A 339 11.93 -17.12 24.80
C GLN A 339 10.87 -17.07 25.91
N GLN A 340 10.40 -18.22 26.35
CA GLN A 340 9.28 -18.44 27.25
C GLN A 340 9.19 -17.49 28.43
N ILE A 341 8.13 -16.69 28.49
CA ILE A 341 7.50 -16.27 29.75
C ILE A 341 6.00 -16.64 29.60
N ARG A 342 5.55 -17.50 30.54
CA ARG A 342 4.16 -17.98 30.57
C ARG A 342 3.20 -16.84 30.90
N SER A 343 2.25 -16.53 30.03
CA SER A 343 0.99 -15.99 30.50
C SER A 343 -0.14 -16.37 29.51
N SER A 344 -1.11 -17.06 30.05
CA SER A 344 -2.35 -17.45 29.41
C SER A 344 -3.34 -16.29 29.40
N LYS A 345 -4.02 -16.04 28.28
CA LYS A 345 -5.42 -15.58 28.32
C LYS A 345 -6.16 -16.03 27.06
N ALA A 346 -7.26 -16.72 27.29
CA ALA A 346 -8.18 -17.22 26.29
C ALA A 346 -9.06 -16.07 25.76
N SER A 347 -9.34 -16.09 24.46
CA SER A 347 -10.29 -15.20 23.78
C SER A 347 -11.73 -15.63 24.07
N ALA A 348 -12.61 -14.68 24.33
CA ALA A 348 -14.06 -14.87 24.44
C ALA A 348 -14.73 -14.85 23.06
N PRO A 349 -15.92 -15.46 22.89
CA PRO A 349 -16.62 -15.57 21.62
C PRO A 349 -17.24 -14.25 21.16
N ALA A 350 -17.44 -14.12 19.84
CA ALA A 350 -17.98 -12.97 19.13
C ALA A 350 -19.33 -12.47 19.68
N ALA A 351 -19.39 -11.17 19.95
CA ALA A 351 -20.56 -10.52 20.53
C ALA A 351 -21.25 -9.59 19.51
N GLY A 352 -22.55 -9.72 19.34
CA GLY A 352 -23.40 -8.82 18.53
C GLY A 352 -23.99 -7.65 19.35
N ILE A 353 -24.72 -6.73 18.70
CA ILE A 353 -25.33 -5.56 19.36
C ILE A 353 -26.19 -5.96 20.61
N ASP A 354 -26.88 -7.07 20.55
CA ASP A 354 -27.71 -7.55 21.66
C ASP A 354 -26.89 -7.87 22.93
N SER A 355 -25.62 -8.20 22.80
CA SER A 355 -24.74 -8.47 23.93
C SER A 355 -24.40 -7.22 24.75
N LEU A 356 -24.52 -6.01 24.19
CA LEU A 356 -24.34 -4.75 24.94
C LEU A 356 -25.35 -4.57 26.08
N GLN A 357 -26.51 -5.19 26.01
CA GLN A 357 -27.53 -5.12 27.06
C GLN A 357 -27.23 -6.01 28.28
N GLU A 358 -26.33 -6.99 28.13
CA GLU A 358 -25.93 -7.91 29.21
C GLU A 358 -24.82 -7.35 30.11
N ILE A 359 -24.24 -6.17 29.76
CA ILE A 359 -23.19 -5.57 30.53
C ILE A 359 -23.75 -4.89 31.79
N SER A 360 -23.14 -5.15 32.96
CA SER A 360 -23.56 -4.58 34.26
C SER A 360 -23.12 -3.09 34.43
N CYS A 361 -23.25 -2.29 33.38
CA CYS A 361 -22.82 -0.87 33.38
C CYS A 361 -23.96 0.14 33.57
N ARG A 362 -25.19 -0.31 33.78
CA ARG A 362 -26.38 0.56 33.84
C ARG A 362 -26.24 1.68 34.89
N GLY A 363 -26.47 2.91 34.41
CA GLY A 363 -26.46 4.12 35.23
C GLY A 363 -25.09 4.73 35.51
N LYS A 364 -23.98 4.09 35.11
CA LYS A 364 -22.64 4.70 35.22
C LYS A 364 -22.47 5.86 34.26
N GLN A 365 -21.70 6.85 34.69
CA GLN A 365 -21.43 8.06 33.90
C GLN A 365 -20.17 7.90 33.05
N VAL A 366 -20.27 8.24 31.76
CA VAL A 366 -19.17 8.24 30.83
C VAL A 366 -18.96 9.65 30.28
N LEU A 367 -17.71 10.10 30.21
CA LEU A 367 -17.32 11.34 29.51
C LEU A 367 -16.89 10.97 28.11
N LEU A 368 -17.62 11.45 27.11
CA LEU A 368 -17.35 11.24 25.69
C LEU A 368 -16.84 12.55 25.07
N VAL A 369 -15.62 12.56 24.56
CA VAL A 369 -14.95 13.71 23.96
C VAL A 369 -14.72 13.44 22.48
N GLU A 370 -15.46 14.14 21.62
CA GLU A 370 -15.46 13.93 20.15
C GLU A 370 -15.87 15.26 19.48
N ASP A 371 -15.12 15.70 18.47
CA ASP A 371 -15.37 16.96 17.76
C ASP A 371 -16.33 16.80 16.57
N ASN A 372 -16.39 15.62 15.99
CA ASN A 372 -17.27 15.32 14.86
C ASN A 372 -18.70 14.97 15.35
N GLU A 373 -19.68 15.78 14.94
CA GLU A 373 -21.07 15.64 15.38
C GLU A 373 -21.68 14.29 15.04
N LEU A 374 -21.37 13.72 13.86
CA LEU A 374 -21.88 12.42 13.45
C LEU A 374 -21.28 11.28 14.29
N ASN A 375 -19.97 11.30 14.52
CA ASN A 375 -19.30 10.32 15.38
C ASN A 375 -19.81 10.40 16.81
N LEU A 376 -20.02 11.62 17.31
CA LEU A 376 -20.58 11.90 18.62
C LEU A 376 -21.96 11.27 18.76
N GLU A 377 -22.85 11.47 17.77
CA GLU A 377 -24.20 10.91 17.75
C GLU A 377 -24.19 9.37 17.76
N ILE A 378 -23.37 8.76 16.92
CA ILE A 378 -23.20 7.30 16.86
C ILE A 378 -22.73 6.76 18.22
N ALA A 379 -21.68 7.34 18.79
CA ALA A 379 -21.15 6.88 20.07
C ALA A 379 -22.15 7.08 21.22
N VAL A 380 -22.90 8.19 21.23
CA VAL A 380 -23.97 8.44 22.20
C VAL A 380 -25.06 7.39 22.11
N GLU A 381 -25.53 7.04 20.91
CA GLU A 381 -26.57 6.03 20.76
C GLU A 381 -26.10 4.63 21.20
N LEU A 382 -24.86 4.25 20.89
CA LEU A 382 -24.26 2.98 21.35
C LEU A 382 -24.13 2.92 22.88
N LEU A 383 -23.68 4.01 23.52
CA LEU A 383 -23.55 4.10 24.97
C LEU A 383 -24.92 4.09 25.67
N LYS A 384 -25.92 4.78 25.11
CA LYS A 384 -27.31 4.73 25.60
C LYS A 384 -27.90 3.31 25.52
N TYR A 385 -27.64 2.63 24.39
CA TYR A 385 -28.10 1.25 24.21
C TYR A 385 -27.50 0.30 25.27
N ALA A 386 -26.23 0.57 25.68
CA ALA A 386 -25.61 -0.13 26.83
C ALA A 386 -26.10 0.34 28.21
N GLY A 387 -27.04 1.29 28.27
CA GLY A 387 -27.64 1.79 29.53
C GLY A 387 -26.79 2.75 30.35
N LEU A 388 -25.81 3.41 29.73
CA LEU A 388 -24.90 4.37 30.34
C LEU A 388 -25.47 5.81 30.30
N ASN A 389 -25.04 6.64 31.27
CA ASN A 389 -25.28 8.08 31.26
C ASN A 389 -24.08 8.77 30.61
N ILE A 390 -24.31 9.78 29.78
CA ILE A 390 -23.27 10.35 28.94
C ILE A 390 -23.17 11.84 29.17
N THR A 391 -21.94 12.30 29.42
CA THR A 391 -21.56 13.70 29.34
C THR A 391 -20.68 13.87 28.09
N THR A 392 -21.06 14.73 27.16
CA THR A 392 -20.34 14.97 25.92
C THR A 392 -19.46 16.20 25.99
N ALA A 393 -18.34 16.25 25.26
CA ALA A 393 -17.48 17.42 25.06
C ALA A 393 -17.00 17.44 23.60
N LYS A 394 -16.82 18.64 23.02
CA LYS A 394 -16.46 18.82 21.59
C LYS A 394 -14.96 19.01 21.35
N ASN A 395 -14.14 19.05 22.37
CA ASN A 395 -12.68 19.12 22.29
C ASN A 395 -12.04 18.73 23.63
N GLY A 396 -10.72 18.54 23.63
CA GLY A 396 -9.98 18.12 24.83
C GLY A 396 -10.05 19.11 25.97
N LEU A 397 -10.12 20.43 25.71
CA LEU A 397 -10.22 21.45 26.74
C LEU A 397 -11.58 21.39 27.45
N GLU A 398 -12.66 21.30 26.70
CA GLU A 398 -14.01 21.14 27.24
C GLU A 398 -14.12 19.82 28.06
N GLY A 399 -13.50 18.72 27.57
CA GLY A 399 -13.42 17.47 28.29
C GLY A 399 -12.71 17.60 29.65
N LEU A 400 -11.56 18.25 29.63
CA LEU A 400 -10.77 18.55 30.86
C LEU A 400 -11.59 19.42 31.84
N ASP A 401 -12.27 20.46 31.38
CA ASP A 401 -13.05 21.37 32.23
C ASP A 401 -14.25 20.66 32.85
N LYS A 402 -14.95 19.80 32.08
CA LYS A 402 -16.05 18.97 32.61
C LYS A 402 -15.56 17.95 33.62
N PHE A 403 -14.37 17.34 33.39
CA PHE A 403 -13.78 16.42 34.37
C PHE A 403 -13.40 17.16 35.66
N LYS A 404 -12.81 18.33 35.58
CA LYS A 404 -12.48 19.17 36.76
C LYS A 404 -13.70 19.61 37.56
N ALA A 405 -14.79 19.93 36.87
CA ALA A 405 -16.03 20.43 37.51
C ALA A 405 -16.84 19.34 38.19
N ALA A 406 -16.62 18.08 37.81
CA ALA A 406 -17.35 16.94 38.36
C ALA A 406 -16.74 16.50 39.72
N PRO A 407 -17.57 16.04 40.66
CA PRO A 407 -17.08 15.40 41.88
C PRO A 407 -16.18 14.19 41.56
N PRO A 408 -15.15 13.91 42.39
CA PRO A 408 -14.32 12.72 42.21
C PRO A 408 -15.13 11.44 42.17
N GLY A 409 -14.78 10.53 41.24
CA GLY A 409 -15.49 9.25 41.04
C GLY A 409 -16.80 9.37 40.24
N THR A 410 -17.11 10.53 39.66
CA THR A 410 -18.30 10.71 38.81
C THR A 410 -18.22 9.89 37.53
N TYR A 411 -17.08 9.89 36.84
CA TYR A 411 -16.92 9.19 35.56
C TYR A 411 -16.30 7.82 35.76
N ALA A 412 -16.98 6.78 35.30
CA ALA A 412 -16.49 5.42 35.27
C ALA A 412 -15.50 5.17 34.12
N LEU A 413 -15.62 5.96 33.03
CA LEU A 413 -14.84 5.82 31.81
C LEU A 413 -14.81 7.16 31.05
N ILE A 414 -13.68 7.47 30.43
CA ILE A 414 -13.52 8.58 29.49
C ILE A 414 -13.21 7.98 28.10
N LEU A 415 -14.04 8.26 27.12
CA LEU A 415 -13.78 7.99 25.71
C LEU A 415 -13.28 9.28 25.08
N MET A 416 -12.05 9.29 24.55
CA MET A 416 -11.33 10.49 24.13
C MET A 416 -10.85 10.36 22.71
N ASP A 417 -11.36 11.17 21.78
CA ASP A 417 -10.76 11.29 20.46
C ASP A 417 -9.34 11.85 20.55
N ILE A 418 -8.42 11.34 19.73
CA ILE A 418 -7.05 11.82 19.70
C ILE A 418 -6.95 13.10 18.90
N GLN A 419 -7.60 13.19 17.73
CA GLN A 419 -7.45 14.30 16.80
C GLN A 419 -8.62 15.29 16.92
N MET A 420 -8.45 16.30 17.73
CA MET A 420 -9.45 17.34 17.96
C MET A 420 -8.82 18.73 17.88
N PRO A 421 -9.60 19.76 17.47
CA PRO A 421 -9.16 21.16 17.52
C PRO A 421 -9.03 21.67 18.96
N VAL A 422 -8.35 22.79 19.14
CA VAL A 422 -8.13 23.51 20.40
C VAL A 422 -7.17 22.79 21.36
N MET A 423 -7.49 21.56 21.75
CA MET A 423 -6.66 20.67 22.57
C MET A 423 -6.89 19.25 22.08
N ASN A 424 -5.85 18.57 21.67
CA ASN A 424 -5.93 17.19 21.24
C ASN A 424 -6.09 16.21 22.41
N GLY A 425 -6.49 14.97 22.12
CA GLY A 425 -6.77 13.98 23.15
C GLY A 425 -5.56 13.58 23.99
N LEU A 426 -4.35 13.55 23.41
CA LEU A 426 -3.13 13.24 24.13
C LEU A 426 -2.78 14.31 25.15
N GLU A 427 -2.93 15.58 24.78
CA GLU A 427 -2.74 16.71 25.66
C GLU A 427 -3.78 16.73 26.77
N ALA A 428 -5.05 16.46 26.43
CA ALA A 428 -6.14 16.38 27.40
C ALA A 428 -5.92 15.25 28.41
N ALA A 429 -5.51 14.08 27.98
CA ALA A 429 -5.21 12.94 28.86
C ALA A 429 -4.07 13.28 29.83
N LYS A 430 -2.95 13.83 29.33
CA LYS A 430 -1.83 14.30 30.19
C LYS A 430 -2.30 15.33 31.20
N ALA A 431 -3.12 16.29 30.77
CA ALA A 431 -3.67 17.33 31.66
C ALA A 431 -4.59 16.74 32.73
N ILE A 432 -5.45 15.76 32.38
CA ILE A 432 -6.29 15.05 33.35
C ILE A 432 -5.40 14.31 34.36
N ARG A 433 -4.40 13.53 33.90
CA ARG A 433 -3.49 12.77 34.78
C ARG A 433 -2.66 13.65 35.72
N ALA A 434 -2.42 14.91 35.34
CA ALA A 434 -1.67 15.88 36.15
C ALA A 434 -2.53 16.57 37.23
N LEU A 435 -3.85 16.36 37.25
CA LEU A 435 -4.71 16.98 38.26
C LEU A 435 -4.46 16.41 39.65
N PRO A 436 -4.49 17.24 40.71
CA PRO A 436 -4.25 16.79 42.10
C PRO A 436 -5.53 16.16 42.72
N VAL A 437 -6.19 15.29 41.98
CA VAL A 437 -7.43 14.60 42.39
C VAL A 437 -7.21 13.10 42.25
N ASN A 438 -7.60 12.31 43.27
CA ASN A 438 -7.28 10.88 43.29
C ASN A 438 -7.82 10.07 42.15
N ASP A 439 -9.01 10.40 41.62
CA ASP A 439 -9.60 9.68 40.49
C ASP A 439 -8.99 10.07 39.12
N ALA A 440 -8.36 11.24 39.01
CA ALA A 440 -7.64 11.65 37.81
C ALA A 440 -6.52 10.68 37.41
N GLN A 441 -5.94 9.97 38.36
CA GLN A 441 -4.89 8.98 38.16
C GLN A 441 -5.43 7.58 37.82
N THR A 442 -6.67 7.28 38.21
CA THR A 442 -7.24 5.93 38.16
C THR A 442 -8.38 5.78 37.15
N VAL A 443 -9.07 6.88 36.78
CA VAL A 443 -10.16 6.82 35.80
C VAL A 443 -9.65 6.23 34.46
N PRO A 444 -10.32 5.20 33.93
CA PRO A 444 -9.94 4.67 32.63
C PRO A 444 -10.13 5.72 31.52
N ILE A 445 -9.11 5.95 30.70
CA ILE A 445 -9.16 6.79 29.52
C ILE A 445 -8.89 5.89 28.30
N VAL A 446 -9.87 5.75 27.43
CA VAL A 446 -9.79 4.99 26.20
C VAL A 446 -9.68 5.95 25.03
N ALA A 447 -8.60 5.83 24.27
CA ALA A 447 -8.40 6.62 23.07
C ALA A 447 -9.34 6.17 21.95
N MET A 448 -10.01 7.09 21.28
CA MET A 448 -10.70 6.81 20.02
C MET A 448 -9.79 7.29 18.88
N THR A 449 -9.42 6.40 17.97
CA THR A 449 -8.46 6.69 16.90
C THR A 449 -8.96 6.25 15.54
N ALA A 450 -8.76 7.09 14.52
CA ALA A 450 -9.03 6.72 13.14
C ALA A 450 -8.10 5.60 12.63
N ASN A 451 -6.93 5.43 13.27
CA ASN A 451 -5.92 4.46 12.89
C ASN A 451 -5.33 3.82 14.15
N ALA A 452 -5.46 2.51 14.30
CA ALA A 452 -4.84 1.74 15.38
C ALA A 452 -3.38 1.42 15.03
N PHE A 453 -2.57 2.46 14.68
CA PHE A 453 -1.16 2.21 14.41
C PHE A 453 -0.36 2.09 15.71
N PRO A 454 0.72 1.30 15.68
CA PRO A 454 1.59 1.09 16.82
C PRO A 454 2.16 2.35 17.43
N GLU A 455 2.51 3.32 16.58
CA GLU A 455 3.05 4.61 17.01
C GLU A 455 1.98 5.43 17.75
N ASP A 456 0.74 5.37 17.28
CA ASP A 456 -0.40 6.05 17.92
C ASP A 456 -0.74 5.37 19.25
N ILE A 457 -0.70 4.02 19.30
CA ILE A 457 -0.93 3.24 20.54
C ILE A 457 0.17 3.55 21.57
N ALA A 458 1.44 3.58 21.14
CA ALA A 458 2.54 3.93 22.05
C ALA A 458 2.40 5.35 22.61
N ALA A 459 2.02 6.31 21.76
CA ALA A 459 1.78 7.70 22.15
C ALA A 459 0.62 7.83 23.14
N THR A 460 -0.48 7.07 22.95
CA THR A 460 -1.63 7.07 23.88
C THR A 460 -1.27 6.52 25.25
N LEU A 461 -0.53 5.41 25.30
CA LEU A 461 -0.04 4.84 26.57
C LEU A 461 0.92 5.80 27.29
N GLN A 462 1.84 6.46 26.56
CA GLN A 462 2.74 7.48 27.14
C GLN A 462 1.98 8.72 27.65
N ALA A 463 0.84 9.03 27.04
CA ALA A 463 -0.02 10.11 27.53
C ALA A 463 -0.85 9.72 28.77
N GLY A 464 -0.77 8.47 29.23
CA GLY A 464 -1.50 7.96 30.39
C GLY A 464 -2.90 7.43 30.06
N MET A 465 -3.19 7.13 28.80
CA MET A 465 -4.41 6.42 28.42
C MET A 465 -4.26 4.91 28.67
N ASN A 466 -5.36 4.21 28.84
CA ASN A 466 -5.37 2.80 29.28
C ASN A 466 -5.57 1.83 28.13
N GLU A 467 -6.28 2.25 27.07
CA GLU A 467 -6.65 1.39 25.93
C GLU A 467 -7.01 2.26 24.72
N HIS A 468 -7.25 1.62 23.59
CA HIS A 468 -7.68 2.31 22.37
C HIS A 468 -8.89 1.61 21.75
N LEU A 469 -9.71 2.39 21.05
CA LEU A 469 -10.88 1.99 20.26
C LEU A 469 -10.72 2.54 18.86
N SER A 470 -10.78 1.68 17.86
CA SER A 470 -10.69 2.08 16.46
C SER A 470 -11.95 2.81 15.97
N LYS A 471 -11.79 3.79 15.10
CA LYS A 471 -12.88 4.40 14.32
C LYS A 471 -12.86 3.84 12.89
N PRO A 472 -14.00 3.43 12.31
CA PRO A 472 -15.34 3.42 12.91
C PRO A 472 -15.42 2.45 14.07
N ILE A 473 -16.28 2.74 15.05
CA ILE A 473 -16.42 1.96 16.27
C ILE A 473 -16.78 0.50 15.92
N ASP A 474 -15.86 -0.40 16.24
CA ASP A 474 -16.08 -1.83 16.17
C ASP A 474 -16.87 -2.29 17.41
N LEU A 475 -18.03 -2.91 17.18
CA LEU A 475 -18.96 -3.26 18.25
C LEU A 475 -18.41 -4.32 19.21
N GLU A 476 -17.59 -5.25 18.74
CA GLU A 476 -16.99 -6.30 19.57
C GLU A 476 -15.92 -5.71 20.48
N GLN A 477 -15.05 -4.87 19.90
CA GLN A 477 -14.03 -4.15 20.66
C GLN A 477 -14.68 -3.21 21.67
N PHE A 478 -15.71 -2.48 21.28
CA PHE A 478 -16.45 -1.58 22.15
C PHE A 478 -17.10 -2.33 23.33
N HIS A 479 -17.75 -3.48 23.06
CA HIS A 479 -18.31 -4.36 24.07
C HIS A 479 -17.24 -4.82 25.08
N SER A 480 -16.10 -5.29 24.58
CA SER A 480 -14.97 -5.74 25.40
C SER A 480 -14.43 -4.65 26.32
N ILE A 481 -14.30 -3.42 25.79
CA ILE A 481 -13.86 -2.24 26.55
C ILE A 481 -14.86 -1.90 27.66
N LEU A 482 -16.16 -1.85 27.35
CA LEU A 482 -17.19 -1.59 28.35
C LEU A 482 -17.21 -2.66 29.44
N GLN A 483 -17.14 -3.93 29.04
CA GLN A 483 -17.08 -5.05 30.00
C GLN A 483 -15.87 -4.97 30.94
N LYS A 484 -14.71 -4.55 30.42
CA LYS A 484 -13.47 -4.46 31.20
C LYS A 484 -13.42 -3.27 32.15
N TRP A 485 -13.91 -2.11 31.72
CA TRP A 485 -13.73 -0.84 32.43
C TRP A 485 -14.98 -0.31 33.13
N CYS A 486 -16.16 -0.84 32.79
CA CYS A 486 -17.43 -0.43 33.39
C CYS A 486 -18.03 -1.50 34.33
N GLN A 487 -17.22 -2.44 34.82
CA GLN A 487 -17.67 -3.39 35.87
C GLN A 487 -17.76 -2.76 37.24
#